data_5beb2c55aea4f4e38e3c67c54aaf44c4
#
_entry.id   5beb2c55aea4f4e38e3c67c54aaf44c4
#
_cell.length_a   1.000
_cell.length_b   1.000
_cell.length_c   1.000
_cell.angle_alpha   90.00
_cell.angle_beta   90.00
_cell.angle_gamma   90.00
#
_symmetry.space_group_name_H-M   'P 1'
#
loop_
_entity.id
_entity.type
_entity.pdbx_description
1 polymer ?
#
loop_
_entity_poly.entity_id
_entity_poly.type
_entity_poly.pdbx_seq_one_letter_code
_entity_poly.pdbx_strand_id
1 'polypeptide(L)'
;MRVDSGITNVGTAGTAVQVSNVTNRVKYVEFKALAGNSGLAYIGESDVSASNGFELSAGNTKTMNFGEFGGSVPANVFYVDVATNNDKVAWSMILEG
;
A
#
# COMPACT_ATOMS: atom_id res chain seq x y z
N MET A 1 1.21 -20.72 -0.44
CA MET A 1 1.10 -19.43 -1.16
C MET A 1 -0.36 -19.03 -1.26
N ARG A 2 -0.67 -17.79 -1.03
CA ARG A 2 -2.06 -17.31 -1.13
C ARG A 2 -2.08 -15.86 -1.63
N VAL A 3 -3.24 -15.45 -2.16
CA VAL A 3 -3.48 -14.07 -2.57
C VAL A 3 -4.40 -13.41 -1.53
N ASP A 4 -4.03 -12.20 -1.12
CA ASP A 4 -4.83 -11.38 -0.24
C ASP A 4 -5.01 -10.01 -0.88
N SER A 5 -6.18 -9.39 -0.73
CA SER A 5 -6.45 -8.10 -1.36
C SER A 5 -7.45 -7.31 -0.55
N GLY A 6 -7.47 -6.00 -0.78
CA GLY A 6 -8.41 -5.13 -0.09
C GLY A 6 -8.29 -3.69 -0.57
N ILE A 7 -9.09 -2.83 0.07
CA ILE A 7 -9.05 -1.39 -0.15
C ILE A 7 -8.89 -0.73 1.21
N THR A 8 -7.87 0.12 1.34
CA THR A 8 -7.60 0.87 2.56
C THR A 8 -8.09 2.30 2.38
N ASN A 9 -8.99 2.73 3.25
CA ASN A 9 -9.45 4.13 3.32
C ASN A 9 -8.61 4.88 4.33
N VAL A 10 -8.05 6.03 3.93
CA VAL A 10 -7.35 6.90 4.88
C VAL A 10 -8.31 8.03 5.26
N GLY A 11 -8.93 7.91 6.41
CA GLY A 11 -9.96 8.85 6.85
C GLY A 11 -9.43 10.26 7.08
N THR A 12 -8.21 10.38 7.59
CA THR A 12 -7.58 11.66 7.90
C THR A 12 -6.26 11.77 7.15
N ALA A 13 -6.17 12.68 6.20
CA ALA A 13 -4.95 12.97 5.47
C ALA A 13 -3.83 13.35 6.45
N GLY A 14 -2.64 12.78 6.26
CA GLY A 14 -1.52 12.97 7.15
C GLY A 14 -1.41 11.93 8.26
N THR A 15 -2.39 11.03 8.39
CA THR A 15 -2.37 9.92 9.35
C THR A 15 -2.29 8.60 8.60
N ALA A 16 -1.11 8.01 8.55
CA ALA A 16 -0.86 6.76 7.84
C ALA A 16 -1.70 5.62 8.41
N VAL A 17 -2.20 4.75 7.53
CA VAL A 17 -3.02 3.59 7.89
C VAL A 17 -2.34 2.32 7.39
N GLN A 18 -2.26 1.32 8.26
CA GLN A 18 -1.73 0.00 7.92
C GLN A 18 -2.67 -0.70 6.95
N VAL A 19 -2.12 -1.25 5.86
CA VAL A 19 -2.96 -1.92 4.84
C VAL A 19 -3.40 -3.31 5.28
N SER A 20 -2.57 -4.00 6.08
CA SER A 20 -2.89 -5.35 6.56
C SER A 20 -2.15 -5.62 7.86
N ASN A 21 -2.80 -6.35 8.77
CA ASN A 21 -2.15 -6.79 10.01
C ASN A 21 -1.58 -8.21 9.91
N VAL A 22 -1.61 -8.80 8.73
CA VAL A 22 -1.11 -10.14 8.47
C VAL A 22 0.42 -10.15 8.55
N THR A 23 1.00 -11.15 9.17
CA THR A 23 2.45 -11.27 9.34
C THR A 23 3.11 -12.18 8.30
N ASN A 24 2.31 -12.84 7.45
CA ASN A 24 2.85 -13.66 6.36
C ASN A 24 3.76 -12.83 5.46
N ARG A 25 4.77 -13.48 4.89
CA ARG A 25 5.76 -12.80 4.04
C ARG A 25 5.20 -12.54 2.66
N VAL A 26 5.43 -11.32 2.15
CA VAL A 26 4.96 -10.89 0.83
C VAL A 26 6.05 -11.17 -0.20
N LYS A 27 5.68 -11.86 -1.27
CA LYS A 27 6.55 -12.06 -2.44
C LYS A 27 6.32 -11.00 -3.50
N TYR A 28 5.07 -10.55 -3.64
CA TYR A 28 4.66 -9.58 -4.66
C TYR A 28 3.50 -8.77 -4.10
N VAL A 29 3.52 -7.47 -4.35
CA VAL A 29 2.41 -6.60 -3.99
C VAL A 29 2.18 -5.55 -5.07
N GLU A 30 0.92 -5.25 -5.33
CA GLU A 30 0.52 -4.14 -6.18
C GLU A 30 -0.39 -3.22 -5.40
N PHE A 31 -0.10 -1.93 -5.47
CA PHE A 31 -0.93 -0.87 -4.92
C PHE A 31 -1.50 -0.03 -6.06
N LYS A 32 -2.74 0.41 -5.89
CA LYS A 32 -3.38 1.31 -6.85
C LYS A 32 -4.11 2.43 -6.11
N ALA A 33 -3.76 3.67 -6.41
CA ALA A 33 -4.56 4.81 -5.97
C ALA A 33 -5.86 4.77 -6.78
N LEU A 34 -7.02 4.73 -6.10
CA LEU A 34 -8.30 4.61 -6.81
C LEU A 34 -8.52 5.78 -7.75
N ALA A 35 -9.17 5.50 -8.88
CA ALA A 35 -9.43 6.53 -9.90
C ALA A 35 -10.28 7.67 -9.38
N GLY A 36 -11.11 7.43 -8.35
CA GLY A 36 -11.93 8.43 -7.72
C GLY A 36 -11.24 9.31 -6.68
N ASN A 37 -9.95 9.07 -6.41
CA ASN A 37 -9.21 9.89 -5.44
C ASN A 37 -9.09 11.33 -5.91
N SER A 38 -9.16 12.27 -4.97
CA SER A 38 -9.04 13.70 -5.26
C SER A 38 -7.59 14.17 -5.27
N GLY A 39 -6.70 13.51 -4.55
CA GLY A 39 -5.30 13.90 -4.42
C GLY A 39 -4.36 12.71 -4.56
N LEU A 40 -3.10 12.95 -4.20
CA LEU A 40 -2.06 11.93 -4.25
C LEU A 40 -2.21 10.93 -3.10
N ALA A 41 -1.80 9.68 -3.35
CA ALA A 41 -1.61 8.68 -2.31
C ALA A 41 -0.12 8.42 -2.13
N TYR A 42 0.27 7.98 -0.95
CA TYR A 42 1.67 7.73 -0.60
C TYR A 42 1.80 6.34 -0.01
N ILE A 43 2.74 5.57 -0.53
CA ILE A 43 2.97 4.18 -0.13
C ILE A 43 4.31 4.08 0.59
N GLY A 44 4.35 3.40 1.72
CA GLY A 44 5.59 3.21 2.46
C GLY A 44 5.40 2.37 3.71
N GLU A 45 6.19 2.64 4.72
CA GLU A 45 6.10 2.00 6.01
C GLU A 45 5.39 2.93 7.01
N SER A 46 5.46 2.64 8.31
CA SER A 46 4.69 3.36 9.32
C SER A 46 4.95 4.87 9.39
N ASP A 47 6.07 5.33 8.84
CA ASP A 47 6.44 6.74 8.79
C ASP A 47 6.07 7.43 7.47
N VAL A 48 5.29 6.77 6.62
CA VAL A 48 4.91 7.31 5.31
C VAL A 48 4.13 8.63 5.46
N SER A 49 4.43 9.58 4.60
CA SER A 49 3.78 10.90 4.59
C SER A 49 3.93 11.52 3.19
N ALA A 50 3.40 12.73 3.03
CA ALA A 50 3.55 13.48 1.79
C ALA A 50 5.00 13.78 1.42
N SER A 51 5.91 13.77 2.39
CA SER A 51 7.35 14.01 2.17
C SER A 51 8.18 12.74 2.28
N ASN A 52 7.57 11.60 2.52
CA ASN A 52 8.28 10.33 2.72
C ASN A 52 7.41 9.17 2.26
N GLY A 53 7.59 8.75 1.03
CA GLY A 53 6.84 7.63 0.48
C GLY A 53 6.83 7.69 -1.04
N PHE A 54 6.24 6.67 -1.64
CA PHE A 54 6.10 6.59 -3.08
C PHE A 54 4.75 7.19 -3.49
N GLU A 55 4.77 8.24 -4.31
CA GLU A 55 3.56 8.96 -4.72
C GLU A 55 2.82 8.24 -5.84
N LEU A 56 1.49 8.19 -5.73
CA LEU A 56 0.61 7.70 -6.77
C LEU A 56 -0.49 8.70 -7.05
N SER A 57 -0.63 9.13 -8.30
CA SER A 57 -1.79 9.89 -8.76
C SER A 57 -2.99 8.96 -8.89
N ALA A 58 -4.20 9.51 -8.86
CA ALA A 58 -5.43 8.73 -9.03
C ALA A 58 -5.36 7.84 -10.27
N GLY A 59 -5.64 6.56 -10.08
CA GLY A 59 -5.60 5.55 -11.13
C GLY A 59 -4.23 4.92 -11.38
N ASN A 60 -3.17 5.44 -10.80
CA ASN A 60 -1.82 4.89 -11.00
C ASN A 60 -1.54 3.72 -10.06
N THR A 61 -0.58 2.88 -10.46
CA THR A 61 -0.20 1.68 -9.71
C THR A 61 1.27 1.69 -9.36
N LYS A 62 1.61 0.96 -8.29
CA LYS A 62 2.99 0.66 -7.90
C LYS A 62 3.08 -0.82 -7.58
N THR A 63 4.02 -1.51 -8.20
CA THR A 63 4.28 -2.93 -7.92
C THR A 63 5.64 -3.10 -7.27
N MET A 64 5.74 -4.11 -6.38
CA MET A 64 7.00 -4.51 -5.77
C MET A 64 7.11 -6.02 -5.84
N ASN A 65 8.16 -6.51 -6.50
CA ASN A 65 8.39 -7.94 -6.69
C ASN A 65 9.63 -8.37 -5.90
N PHE A 66 9.41 -8.80 -4.67
CA PHE A 66 10.50 -9.21 -3.79
C PHE A 66 11.07 -10.56 -4.20
N GLY A 67 10.26 -11.42 -4.81
CA GLY A 67 10.70 -12.73 -5.27
C GLY A 67 11.82 -12.66 -6.30
N GLU A 68 11.85 -11.61 -7.12
CA GLU A 68 12.92 -11.38 -8.10
C GLU A 68 14.28 -11.19 -7.43
N PHE A 69 14.29 -10.67 -6.21
CA PHE A 69 15.51 -10.40 -5.45
C PHE A 69 15.78 -11.49 -4.42
N GLY A 70 15.03 -12.60 -4.46
CA GLY A 70 15.20 -13.70 -3.53
C GLY A 70 14.75 -13.41 -2.11
N GLY A 71 13.98 -12.35 -1.90
CA GLY A 71 13.57 -11.92 -0.58
C GLY A 71 12.07 -11.83 -0.39
N SER A 72 11.68 -11.34 0.77
CA SER A 72 10.28 -11.06 1.13
C SER A 72 10.25 -10.14 2.33
N VAL A 73 9.08 -9.51 2.57
CA VAL A 73 8.84 -8.68 3.75
C VAL A 73 7.51 -9.07 4.37
N PRO A 74 7.30 -8.89 5.69
CA PRO A 74 5.99 -9.15 6.28
C PRO A 74 4.93 -8.21 5.71
N ALA A 75 3.71 -8.71 5.51
CA ALA A 75 2.62 -7.90 4.95
C ALA A 75 2.28 -6.68 5.83
N ASN A 76 2.50 -6.78 7.12
CA ASN A 76 2.14 -5.72 8.08
C ASN A 76 3.08 -4.52 8.08
N VAL A 77 4.14 -4.51 7.25
CA VAL A 77 5.03 -3.34 7.18
C VAL A 77 4.47 -2.23 6.29
N PHE A 78 3.49 -2.53 5.43
CA PHE A 78 3.00 -1.54 4.48
C PHE A 78 1.95 -0.63 5.10
N TYR A 79 2.15 0.67 4.89
CA TYR A 79 1.23 1.73 5.29
C TYR A 79 0.98 2.64 4.11
N VAL A 80 -0.15 3.30 4.10
CA VAL A 80 -0.50 4.29 3.09
C VAL A 80 -0.98 5.57 3.76
N ASP A 81 -0.74 6.69 3.09
CA ASP A 81 -1.26 7.99 3.47
C ASP A 81 -1.82 8.66 2.23
N VAL A 82 -2.56 9.73 2.40
CA VAL A 82 -3.19 10.45 1.29
C VAL A 82 -3.13 11.96 1.55
N ALA A 83 -3.25 12.74 0.47
CA ALA A 83 -3.29 14.19 0.57
C ALA A 83 -4.70 14.71 0.88
N THR A 84 -5.73 13.93 0.61
CA THR A 84 -7.13 14.31 0.77
C THR A 84 -7.88 13.29 1.61
N ASN A 85 -8.60 13.75 2.63
CA ASN A 85 -9.37 12.86 3.50
C ASN A 85 -10.25 11.90 2.71
N ASN A 86 -10.30 10.65 3.15
CA ASN A 86 -11.12 9.58 2.60
C ASN A 86 -10.70 9.07 1.22
N ASP A 87 -9.56 9.51 0.69
CA ASP A 87 -8.98 8.87 -0.49
C ASP A 87 -8.53 7.45 -0.14
N LYS A 88 -8.45 6.58 -1.14
CA LYS A 88 -8.30 5.14 -0.93
C LYS A 88 -7.19 4.55 -1.78
N VAL A 89 -6.60 3.47 -1.27
CA VAL A 89 -5.60 2.68 -1.98
C VAL A 89 -6.04 1.23 -2.01
N ALA A 90 -6.21 0.68 -3.19
CA ALA A 90 -6.43 -0.75 -3.38
C ALA A 90 -5.09 -1.48 -3.39
N TRP A 91 -5.09 -2.71 -2.91
CA TRP A 91 -3.87 -3.51 -2.86
C TRP A 91 -4.15 -4.99 -3.07
N SER A 92 -3.17 -5.68 -3.62
CA SER A 92 -3.21 -7.12 -3.81
C SER A 92 -1.82 -7.69 -3.54
N MET A 93 -1.75 -8.75 -2.76
CA MET A 93 -0.50 -9.35 -2.33
C MET A 93 -0.48 -10.85 -2.63
N ILE A 94 0.70 -11.34 -3.02
CA ILE A 94 0.98 -12.78 -3.07
C ILE A 94 1.83 -13.10 -1.85
N LEU A 95 1.31 -13.94 -0.98
CA LEU A 95 1.91 -14.25 0.31
C LEU A 95 2.45 -15.67 0.34
N GLU A 96 3.55 -15.87 1.08
CA GLU A 96 4.02 -17.19 1.42
C GLU A 96 3.07 -17.84 2.43
N GLY A 97 2.89 -19.13 2.28
CA GLY A 97 2.28 -20.09 3.20
C GLY A 97 1.04 -19.73 3.96
#